data_3dd2de5c600738111d228728845d5105
#
_entry.id   3dd2de5c600738111d228728845d5105
#
_cell.length_a   1.000
_cell.length_b   1.000
_cell.length_c   1.000
_cell.angle_alpha   90.00
_cell.angle_beta   90.00
_cell.angle_gamma   90.00
#
_symmetry.space_group_name_H-M   'P 1'
#
loop_
_entity.id
_entity.type
_entity.pdbx_description
1 polymer ?
#
loop_
_entity_poly.entity_id
_entity_poly.type
_entity_poly.pdbx_seq_one_letter_code
_entity_poly.pdbx_strand_id
1 'polypeptide(L)'
;MIDCFIPYTSDEQVSNTLKGLREEPLVDRIFLLSSQPPAAAHEGCEVLVVPDLTSTMTMQAIAAAAKSDYTFFYNKYDTLRMNYKAMLRLVGIAQDTDAGMLYADHYHMSGDKRAKAPVIDYQAGSLRDDFDFGSVLFFNTAHLKEAASRITRAYRAAGFYDLRLLISEKYGIEHVDEYLYTDVELDHRSSGEKIFDYCDPKNADSQREMEDACTSHLKRIGAYLAPGDYRDLDFDEQQFPVEATVVIPVLNRKRVIKDAIESVLMQKTDFAFNLIVVDNHSTDGTGEIIDELAKADPRVIHIVPDRDDLGIGGCWNLAINDERCGKFAIGLDSDDVYATPATLATMIAEFYKENAAMVCGTYKVTDVDLNEIAPGVIDHHEWTAENGRNNALHVNGFGGPRAFYTPVYRAINLPNTCYGEDYAMGLRVSRDYRVGRVWDVMTCARRWDDNTDANLDIDKENANNTYKDRIRTWEVKARILKNKNSK
;
A
#
# COMPACT_ATOMS: atom_id res chain seq x y z
N MET A 1 -0.10 36.48 0.91
CA MET A 1 1.24 36.39 0.24
C MET A 1 1.79 34.99 0.44
N ILE A 2 2.78 34.58 -0.37
CA ILE A 2 3.32 33.21 -0.42
C ILE A 2 4.83 33.25 -0.27
N ASP A 3 5.38 32.45 0.63
CA ASP A 3 6.81 32.13 0.69
C ASP A 3 7.06 30.80 -0.06
N CYS A 4 7.95 30.81 -1.04
CA CYS A 4 8.25 29.66 -1.89
C CYS A 4 9.56 29.00 -1.46
N PHE A 5 9.54 27.68 -1.30
CA PHE A 5 10.70 26.85 -0.96
C PHE A 5 10.99 25.88 -2.10
N ILE A 6 12.14 26.03 -2.75
CA ILE A 6 12.50 25.36 -3.99
C ILE A 6 13.83 24.63 -3.83
N PRO A 7 13.93 23.33 -4.14
CA PRO A 7 15.22 22.64 -4.11
C PRO A 7 16.21 23.20 -5.11
N TYR A 8 17.47 23.26 -4.72
CA TYR A 8 18.56 23.73 -5.56
C TYR A 8 19.68 22.71 -5.66
N THR A 9 20.06 22.36 -6.88
CA THR A 9 21.26 21.58 -7.20
C THR A 9 22.19 22.29 -8.15
N SER A 10 21.66 23.08 -9.08
CA SER A 10 22.41 23.87 -10.05
C SER A 10 21.60 25.04 -10.58
N ASP A 11 22.28 26.03 -11.14
CA ASP A 11 21.64 27.19 -11.77
C ASP A 11 20.77 26.80 -12.97
N GLU A 12 21.21 25.80 -13.73
CA GLU A 12 20.46 25.28 -14.87
C GLU A 12 19.11 24.68 -14.42
N GLN A 13 19.11 23.89 -13.34
CA GLN A 13 17.92 23.24 -12.79
C GLN A 13 16.87 24.28 -12.35
N VAL A 14 17.27 25.35 -11.62
CA VAL A 14 16.29 26.27 -11.02
C VAL A 14 15.90 27.45 -11.88
N SER A 15 16.68 27.81 -12.93
CA SER A 15 16.54 29.06 -13.68
C SER A 15 15.13 29.31 -14.21
N ASN A 16 14.51 28.32 -14.84
CA ASN A 16 13.18 28.45 -15.39
C ASN A 16 12.09 28.53 -14.31
N THR A 17 12.25 27.76 -13.23
CA THR A 17 11.36 27.79 -12.06
C THR A 17 11.40 29.17 -11.41
N LEU A 18 12.58 29.72 -11.15
CA LEU A 18 12.76 31.03 -10.54
C LEU A 18 12.19 32.15 -11.39
N LYS A 19 12.36 32.05 -12.73
CA LYS A 19 11.78 33.04 -13.65
C LYS A 19 10.24 33.07 -13.50
N GLY A 20 9.60 31.90 -13.53
CA GLY A 20 8.14 31.82 -13.39
C GLY A 20 7.64 32.34 -12.03
N LEU A 21 8.32 31.97 -10.92
CA LEU A 21 7.95 32.41 -9.58
C LEU A 21 8.10 33.92 -9.35
N ARG A 22 9.12 34.56 -9.94
CA ARG A 22 9.34 36.00 -9.85
C ARG A 22 8.30 36.84 -10.60
N GLU A 23 7.66 36.24 -11.59
CA GLU A 23 6.56 36.87 -12.36
C GLU A 23 5.21 36.78 -11.65
N GLU A 24 5.09 35.94 -10.58
CA GLU A 24 3.85 35.74 -9.82
C GLU A 24 3.66 36.83 -8.74
N PRO A 25 2.60 37.67 -8.84
CA PRO A 25 2.42 38.80 -7.91
C PRO A 25 2.15 38.39 -6.46
N LEU A 26 1.75 37.16 -6.22
CA LEU A 26 1.45 36.63 -4.88
C LEU A 26 2.70 36.11 -4.15
N VAL A 27 3.82 35.90 -4.87
CA VAL A 27 5.09 35.44 -4.27
C VAL A 27 5.78 36.62 -3.57
N ASP A 28 6.04 36.45 -2.28
CA ASP A 28 6.75 37.45 -1.44
C ASP A 28 8.24 37.14 -1.37
N ARG A 29 8.58 35.91 -1.01
CA ARG A 29 9.98 35.45 -0.86
C ARG A 29 10.20 34.11 -1.50
N ILE A 30 11.43 33.89 -1.97
CA ILE A 30 11.87 32.61 -2.52
C ILE A 30 13.08 32.12 -1.73
N PHE A 31 12.99 30.90 -1.24
CA PHE A 31 14.07 30.19 -0.54
C PHE A 31 14.58 29.04 -1.41
N LEU A 32 15.90 28.96 -1.56
CA LEU A 32 16.57 27.83 -2.18
C LEU A 32 17.00 26.84 -1.10
N LEU A 33 16.48 25.64 -1.20
CA LEU A 33 16.82 24.51 -0.29
C LEU A 33 18.02 23.77 -0.87
N SER A 34 19.11 23.70 -0.15
CA SER A 34 20.33 23.04 -0.61
C SER A 34 21.07 22.37 0.54
N SER A 35 21.76 21.26 0.27
CA SER A 35 22.62 20.60 1.28
C SER A 35 23.94 21.37 1.54
N GLN A 36 24.32 22.26 0.61
CA GLN A 36 25.48 23.16 0.74
C GLN A 36 25.12 24.52 0.18
N PRO A 37 25.70 25.62 0.69
CA PRO A 37 25.50 26.94 0.10
C PRO A 37 25.86 26.96 -1.40
N PRO A 38 24.99 27.55 -2.27
CA PRO A 38 25.33 27.75 -3.67
C PRO A 38 26.63 28.54 -3.85
N ALA A 39 27.36 28.26 -4.92
CA ALA A 39 28.62 28.94 -5.23
C ALA A 39 28.44 30.44 -5.51
N ALA A 40 27.26 30.85 -5.99
CA ALA A 40 26.89 32.23 -6.25
C ALA A 40 25.52 32.56 -5.60
N ALA A 41 25.35 33.84 -5.23
CA ALA A 41 24.06 34.30 -4.71
C ALA A 41 23.07 34.45 -5.90
N HIS A 42 21.83 34.00 -5.68
CA HIS A 42 20.71 34.22 -6.60
C HIS A 42 19.96 35.47 -6.20
N GLU A 43 19.86 36.44 -7.10
CA GLU A 43 19.16 37.70 -6.85
C GLU A 43 17.72 37.46 -6.42
N GLY A 44 17.30 38.08 -5.32
CA GLY A 44 15.94 37.93 -4.77
C GLY A 44 15.63 36.58 -4.14
N CYS A 45 16.65 35.75 -3.89
CA CYS A 45 16.47 34.46 -3.20
C CYS A 45 17.26 34.41 -1.89
N GLU A 46 16.70 33.81 -0.88
CA GLU A 46 17.39 33.43 0.36
C GLU A 46 17.84 31.95 0.25
N VAL A 47 18.88 31.56 0.95
CA VAL A 47 19.36 30.17 0.96
C VAL A 47 19.09 29.55 2.32
N LEU A 48 18.47 28.38 2.31
CA LEU A 48 18.21 27.56 3.49
C LEU A 48 19.00 26.25 3.36
N VAL A 49 20.03 26.09 4.19
CA VAL A 49 20.83 24.86 4.18
C VAL A 49 20.11 23.76 4.93
N VAL A 50 19.77 22.69 4.24
CA VAL A 50 18.98 21.55 4.74
C VAL A 50 19.62 20.23 4.29
N PRO A 51 19.53 19.15 5.10
CA PRO A 51 20.23 17.92 4.76
C PRO A 51 19.53 17.12 3.63
N ASP A 52 18.20 17.17 3.58
CA ASP A 52 17.34 16.31 2.77
C ASP A 52 15.95 16.92 2.70
N LEU A 53 15.24 16.80 1.60
CA LEU A 53 13.92 17.44 1.43
C LEU A 53 12.83 16.87 2.35
N THR A 54 12.96 15.62 2.79
CA THR A 54 11.93 14.90 3.56
C THR A 54 12.20 14.87 5.07
N SER A 55 13.36 15.35 5.51
CA SER A 55 13.78 15.26 6.91
C SER A 55 12.98 16.19 7.84
N THR A 56 12.90 15.83 9.10
CA THR A 56 12.33 16.68 10.14
C THR A 56 13.01 18.04 10.22
N MET A 57 14.34 18.09 10.07
CA MET A 57 15.10 19.34 10.09
C MET A 57 14.65 20.29 8.97
N THR A 58 14.40 19.76 7.78
CA THR A 58 13.92 20.54 6.64
C THR A 58 12.51 21.07 6.90
N MET A 59 11.59 20.23 7.37
CA MET A 59 10.23 20.67 7.70
C MET A 59 10.21 21.78 8.76
N GLN A 60 11.01 21.64 9.80
CA GLN A 60 11.14 22.66 10.86
C GLN A 60 11.82 23.94 10.35
N ALA A 61 12.82 23.83 9.48
CA ALA A 61 13.50 24.98 8.88
C ALA A 61 12.55 25.77 7.96
N ILE A 62 11.76 25.10 7.11
CA ILE A 62 10.72 25.71 6.29
C ILE A 62 9.71 26.44 7.17
N ALA A 63 9.16 25.76 8.18
CA ALA A 63 8.19 26.36 9.10
C ALA A 63 8.74 27.57 9.85
N ALA A 64 10.00 27.54 10.26
CA ALA A 64 10.65 28.67 10.95
C ALA A 64 10.93 29.86 10.01
N ALA A 65 11.34 29.62 8.78
CA ALA A 65 11.66 30.67 7.79
C ALA A 65 10.40 31.34 7.20
N ALA A 66 9.30 30.58 7.05
CA ALA A 66 8.06 31.08 6.48
C ALA A 66 7.46 32.21 7.32
N LYS A 67 7.01 33.32 6.68
CA LYS A 67 6.38 34.48 7.35
C LYS A 67 5.10 34.93 6.67
N SER A 68 4.95 34.64 5.37
CA SER A 68 3.76 34.94 4.60
C SER A 68 2.57 34.06 5.04
N ASP A 69 1.35 34.38 4.62
CA ASP A 69 0.13 33.65 5.01
C ASP A 69 0.19 32.19 4.54
N TYR A 70 0.83 31.94 3.40
CA TYR A 70 0.96 30.64 2.76
C TYR A 70 2.40 30.26 2.49
N THR A 71 2.66 28.97 2.54
CA THR A 71 3.96 28.34 2.26
C THR A 71 3.78 27.40 1.07
N PHE A 72 4.53 27.68 0.01
CA PHE A 72 4.62 26.83 -1.18
C PHE A 72 5.91 26.03 -1.10
N PHE A 73 5.82 24.70 -1.13
CA PHE A 73 6.97 23.81 -1.15
C PHE A 73 6.95 22.93 -2.39
N TYR A 74 7.98 23.08 -3.23
CA TYR A 74 8.25 22.18 -4.35
C TYR A 74 9.24 21.12 -3.89
N ASN A 75 8.89 19.84 -3.96
CA ASN A 75 9.63 18.73 -3.35
C ASN A 75 10.47 17.91 -4.35
N LYS A 76 10.68 18.40 -5.57
CA LYS A 76 11.48 17.75 -6.62
C LYS A 76 12.61 18.65 -7.13
N TYR A 77 13.68 18.02 -7.65
CA TYR A 77 14.84 18.70 -8.21
C TYR A 77 14.70 19.03 -9.70
N ASP A 78 13.50 19.11 -10.22
CA ASP A 78 13.18 19.34 -11.61
C ASP A 78 12.71 20.77 -11.89
N THR A 79 12.42 21.08 -13.15
CA THR A 79 11.84 22.35 -13.52
C THR A 79 10.35 22.36 -13.27
N LEU A 80 9.89 23.27 -12.44
CA LEU A 80 8.49 23.53 -12.17
C LEU A 80 7.95 24.65 -13.10
N ARG A 81 6.78 24.43 -13.67
CA ARG A 81 6.03 25.46 -14.38
C ARG A 81 4.61 25.51 -13.83
N MET A 82 4.26 26.63 -13.18
CA MET A 82 2.88 26.87 -12.75
C MET A 82 1.99 27.17 -13.95
N ASN A 83 0.77 26.63 -13.94
CA ASN A 83 -0.24 26.93 -14.95
C ASN A 83 -0.88 28.29 -14.69
N TYR A 84 -1.68 28.77 -15.65
CA TYR A 84 -2.31 30.09 -15.61
C TYR A 84 -3.11 30.30 -14.31
N LYS A 85 -2.73 31.30 -13.53
CA LYS A 85 -3.35 31.67 -12.24
C LYS A 85 -3.46 30.58 -11.19
N ALA A 86 -2.63 29.55 -11.28
CA ALA A 86 -2.67 28.40 -10.36
C ALA A 86 -2.41 28.81 -8.90
N MET A 87 -1.47 29.72 -8.64
CA MET A 87 -1.22 30.20 -7.27
C MET A 87 -2.41 30.98 -6.70
N LEU A 88 -3.09 31.81 -7.51
CA LEU A 88 -4.30 32.50 -7.08
C LEU A 88 -5.41 31.51 -6.75
N ARG A 89 -5.51 30.43 -7.54
CA ARG A 89 -6.50 29.36 -7.30
C ARG A 89 -6.23 28.63 -5.98
N LEU A 90 -4.96 28.25 -5.72
CA LEU A 90 -4.55 27.62 -4.44
C LEU A 90 -4.86 28.52 -3.24
N VAL A 91 -4.53 29.82 -3.33
CA VAL A 91 -4.85 30.78 -2.25
C VAL A 91 -6.36 30.87 -2.01
N GLY A 92 -7.18 30.93 -3.07
CA GLY A 92 -8.64 30.99 -2.94
C GLY A 92 -9.20 29.76 -2.21
N ILE A 93 -8.77 28.56 -2.61
CA ILE A 93 -9.22 27.31 -1.97
C ILE A 93 -8.75 27.25 -0.51
N ALA A 94 -7.48 27.63 -0.24
CA ALA A 94 -6.98 27.66 1.14
C ALA A 94 -7.77 28.62 2.05
N GLN A 95 -8.23 29.76 1.51
CA GLN A 95 -9.09 30.70 2.23
C GLN A 95 -10.50 30.14 2.48
N ASP A 96 -11.07 29.46 1.48
CA ASP A 96 -12.43 28.93 1.56
C ASP A 96 -12.54 27.71 2.49
N THR A 97 -11.46 26.89 2.59
CA THR A 97 -11.46 25.61 3.33
C THR A 97 -10.76 25.66 4.67
N ASP A 98 -9.89 26.64 4.91
CA ASP A 98 -8.96 26.70 6.04
C ASP A 98 -8.10 25.42 6.16
N ALA A 99 -7.85 24.74 5.03
CA ALA A 99 -7.07 23.51 4.99
C ALA A 99 -5.62 23.73 5.47
N GLY A 100 -5.06 22.75 6.16
CA GLY A 100 -3.66 22.80 6.59
C GLY A 100 -2.70 22.59 5.43
N MET A 101 -3.11 21.80 4.43
CA MET A 101 -2.33 21.52 3.23
C MET A 101 -3.23 21.32 2.03
N LEU A 102 -2.85 21.88 0.87
CA LEU A 102 -3.41 21.58 -0.44
C LEU A 102 -2.37 20.90 -1.32
N TYR A 103 -2.85 20.07 -2.24
CA TYR A 103 -2.08 19.48 -3.33
C TYR A 103 -2.99 19.34 -4.55
N ALA A 104 -2.41 19.11 -5.73
CA ALA A 104 -3.21 19.18 -6.95
C ALA A 104 -2.75 18.18 -8.01
N ASP A 105 -3.66 17.91 -8.96
CA ASP A 105 -3.31 17.25 -10.20
C ASP A 105 -2.26 18.05 -10.98
N HIS A 106 -1.46 17.33 -11.75
CA HIS A 106 -0.39 17.97 -12.51
C HIS A 106 -0.17 17.30 -13.87
N TYR A 107 0.78 17.83 -14.62
CA TYR A 107 1.23 17.22 -15.83
C TYR A 107 2.70 16.81 -15.69
N HIS A 108 3.03 15.69 -16.28
CA HIS A 108 4.42 15.31 -16.55
C HIS A 108 4.86 15.76 -17.91
N MET A 109 6.12 16.17 -17.99
CA MET A 109 6.84 16.28 -19.26
C MET A 109 7.94 15.23 -19.33
N SER A 110 7.87 14.37 -20.34
CA SER A 110 8.95 13.45 -20.73
C SER A 110 9.38 13.78 -22.15
N GLY A 111 10.55 14.41 -22.32
CA GLY A 111 10.92 15.05 -23.57
C GLY A 111 9.90 16.10 -23.99
N ASP A 112 9.36 16.02 -25.20
CA ASP A 112 8.33 16.93 -25.74
C ASP A 112 6.88 16.49 -25.44
N LYS A 113 6.68 15.36 -24.77
CA LYS A 113 5.33 14.83 -24.48
C LYS A 113 4.87 15.27 -23.10
N ARG A 114 3.69 15.88 -23.04
CA ARG A 114 2.99 16.25 -21.81
C ARG A 114 1.90 15.21 -21.55
N ALA A 115 1.95 14.54 -20.41
CA ALA A 115 0.96 13.58 -19.94
C ALA A 115 0.24 14.10 -18.70
N LYS A 116 -1.02 13.69 -18.51
CA LYS A 116 -1.77 13.93 -17.28
C LYS A 116 -1.25 13.02 -16.17
N ALA A 117 -1.13 13.57 -14.97
CA ALA A 117 -0.79 12.87 -13.74
C ALA A 117 -1.81 13.26 -12.65
N PRO A 118 -3.03 12.67 -12.68
CA PRO A 118 -4.01 12.87 -11.64
C PRO A 118 -3.55 12.17 -10.37
N VAL A 119 -3.80 12.79 -9.22
CA VAL A 119 -3.59 12.21 -7.90
C VAL A 119 -4.94 11.85 -7.28
N ILE A 120 -4.95 11.29 -6.06
CA ILE A 120 -6.18 10.83 -5.40
C ILE A 120 -6.48 11.64 -4.14
N ASP A 121 -7.75 11.63 -3.70
CA ASP A 121 -8.18 12.28 -2.47
C ASP A 121 -7.54 11.67 -1.23
N TYR A 122 -7.06 12.53 -0.33
CA TYR A 122 -6.55 12.13 0.97
C TYR A 122 -7.70 11.68 1.89
N GLN A 123 -7.50 10.56 2.55
CA GLN A 123 -8.45 9.97 3.50
C GLN A 123 -7.76 9.73 4.85
N ALA A 124 -8.52 9.56 5.92
CA ALA A 124 -7.97 9.20 7.23
C ALA A 124 -7.17 7.89 7.23
N GLY A 125 -7.36 7.04 6.22
CA GLY A 125 -6.62 5.81 5.98
C GLY A 125 -5.49 5.94 4.94
N SER A 126 -5.22 7.12 4.40
CA SER A 126 -4.08 7.36 3.50
C SER A 126 -2.77 7.39 4.28
N LEU A 127 -2.50 6.28 5.00
CA LEU A 127 -1.36 6.12 5.91
C LEU A 127 -0.12 5.54 5.23
N ARG A 128 -0.23 5.04 4.00
CA ARG A 128 0.92 4.52 3.26
C ARG A 128 1.95 5.63 3.00
N ASP A 129 3.22 5.29 3.06
CA ASP A 129 4.33 6.24 2.88
C ASP A 129 4.47 6.71 1.43
N ASP A 130 4.05 5.88 0.48
CA ASP A 130 4.06 6.13 -0.96
C ASP A 130 2.82 6.88 -1.48
N PHE A 131 2.04 7.54 -0.59
CA PHE A 131 0.92 8.36 -1.02
C PHE A 131 1.40 9.54 -1.87
N ASP A 132 0.93 9.61 -3.11
CA ASP A 132 1.33 10.64 -4.06
C ASP A 132 0.52 11.93 -3.88
N PHE A 133 1.19 12.99 -3.43
CA PHE A 133 0.66 14.36 -3.35
C PHE A 133 1.06 15.20 -4.59
N GLY A 134 1.72 14.61 -5.57
CA GLY A 134 2.45 15.37 -6.58
C GLY A 134 3.68 16.06 -5.99
N SER A 135 4.22 17.03 -6.73
CA SER A 135 5.48 17.71 -6.38
C SER A 135 5.27 19.10 -5.76
N VAL A 136 4.06 19.63 -5.75
CA VAL A 136 3.71 20.92 -5.14
C VAL A 136 2.86 20.71 -3.93
N LEU A 137 3.35 21.17 -2.77
CA LEU A 137 2.66 21.16 -1.49
C LEU A 137 2.40 22.61 -1.06
N PHE A 138 1.15 22.95 -0.79
CA PHE A 138 0.74 24.31 -0.45
C PHE A 138 0.12 24.32 0.95
N PHE A 139 0.72 25.05 1.88
CA PHE A 139 0.33 25.04 3.28
C PHE A 139 -0.25 26.39 3.72
N ASN A 140 -1.24 26.36 4.60
CA ASN A 140 -1.49 27.47 5.50
C ASN A 140 -0.29 27.56 6.49
N THR A 141 0.42 28.68 6.47
CA THR A 141 1.67 28.83 7.23
C THR A 141 1.46 28.71 8.76
N ALA A 142 0.34 29.19 9.27
CA ALA A 142 0.05 29.07 10.69
C ALA A 142 -0.16 27.60 11.11
N HIS A 143 -0.88 26.83 10.29
CA HIS A 143 -1.12 25.40 10.53
C HIS A 143 0.16 24.58 10.34
N LEU A 144 0.99 24.91 9.34
CA LEU A 144 2.31 24.32 9.16
C LEU A 144 3.19 24.51 10.41
N LYS A 145 3.28 25.73 10.92
CA LYS A 145 4.07 26.04 12.13
C LYS A 145 3.58 25.31 13.37
N GLU A 146 2.27 25.27 13.56
CA GLU A 146 1.68 24.54 14.67
C GLU A 146 2.00 23.04 14.58
N ALA A 147 1.80 22.42 13.42
CA ALA A 147 2.11 21.02 13.22
C ALA A 147 3.62 20.73 13.38
N ALA A 148 4.48 21.55 12.80
CA ALA A 148 5.94 21.42 12.94
C ALA A 148 6.40 21.55 14.41
N SER A 149 5.74 22.36 15.23
CA SER A 149 6.04 22.50 16.67
C SER A 149 5.70 21.25 17.48
N ARG A 150 4.84 20.38 16.96
CA ARG A 150 4.43 19.11 17.58
C ARG A 150 5.33 17.93 17.21
N ILE A 151 6.25 18.09 16.28
CA ILE A 151 7.21 17.04 15.93
C ILE A 151 8.13 16.81 17.12
N THR A 152 8.14 15.59 17.64
CA THR A 152 8.92 15.21 18.84
C THR A 152 10.12 14.33 18.52
N ARG A 153 10.25 13.85 17.29
CA ARG A 153 11.33 12.97 16.84
C ARG A 153 12.02 13.53 15.62
N ALA A 154 13.31 13.32 15.55
CA ALA A 154 14.13 13.72 14.40
C ALA A 154 14.22 12.53 13.43
N TYR A 155 13.49 12.59 12.33
CA TYR A 155 13.55 11.64 11.24
C TYR A 155 14.42 12.19 10.10
N ARG A 156 15.16 11.31 9.46
CA ARG A 156 15.89 11.63 8.23
C ARG A 156 14.98 11.56 7.02
N ALA A 157 14.19 10.49 6.89
CA ALA A 157 13.30 10.22 5.78
C ALA A 157 11.82 10.54 6.07
N ALA A 158 11.35 10.28 7.31
CA ALA A 158 9.93 10.38 7.66
C ALA A 158 9.48 11.76 8.18
N GLY A 159 10.28 12.81 8.04
CA GLY A 159 9.93 14.15 8.57
C GLY A 159 8.70 14.77 7.90
N PHE A 160 8.60 14.74 6.58
CA PHE A 160 7.40 15.16 5.87
C PHE A 160 6.21 14.22 6.15
N TYR A 161 6.46 12.91 6.22
CA TYR A 161 5.43 11.94 6.53
C TYR A 161 4.80 12.19 7.91
N ASP A 162 5.59 12.41 8.96
CA ASP A 162 5.08 12.76 10.30
C ASP A 162 4.36 14.12 10.31
N LEU A 163 4.92 15.12 9.61
CA LEU A 163 4.30 16.45 9.48
C LEU A 163 2.89 16.38 8.88
N ARG A 164 2.72 15.65 7.75
CA ARG A 164 1.41 15.53 7.12
C ARG A 164 0.39 14.81 7.99
N LEU A 165 0.85 13.79 8.75
CA LEU A 165 -0.01 13.10 9.72
C LEU A 165 -0.44 14.05 10.85
N LEU A 166 0.48 14.87 11.37
CA LEU A 166 0.17 15.90 12.39
C LEU A 166 -0.81 16.95 11.87
N ILE A 167 -0.67 17.38 10.61
CA ILE A 167 -1.63 18.27 9.94
C ILE A 167 -3.01 17.62 9.89
N SER A 168 -3.09 16.38 9.40
CA SER A 168 -4.34 15.65 9.22
C SER A 168 -5.14 15.38 10.49
N GLU A 169 -4.48 15.43 11.66
CA GLU A 169 -5.15 15.26 12.96
C GLU A 169 -6.04 16.44 13.34
N LYS A 170 -5.78 17.62 12.81
CA LYS A 170 -6.41 18.85 13.24
C LYS A 170 -6.98 19.70 12.11
N TYR A 171 -6.32 19.65 10.96
CA TYR A 171 -6.64 20.43 9.78
C TYR A 171 -6.96 19.52 8.59
N GLY A 172 -7.70 20.03 7.60
CA GLY A 172 -7.92 19.31 6.35
C GLY A 172 -6.65 19.21 5.52
N ILE A 173 -6.56 18.13 4.75
CA ILE A 173 -5.63 17.98 3.62
C ILE A 173 -6.52 17.84 2.40
N GLU A 174 -6.52 18.84 1.52
CA GLU A 174 -7.47 18.95 0.42
C GLU A 174 -6.77 18.72 -0.92
N HIS A 175 -7.36 17.86 -1.73
CA HIS A 175 -6.98 17.63 -3.11
C HIS A 175 -7.71 18.63 -4.01
N VAL A 176 -6.97 19.32 -4.85
CA VAL A 176 -7.51 20.17 -5.91
C VAL A 176 -7.49 19.38 -7.21
N ASP A 177 -8.64 18.85 -7.59
CA ASP A 177 -8.86 18.09 -8.84
C ASP A 177 -8.77 19.04 -10.07
N GLU A 178 -7.64 19.75 -10.17
CA GLU A 178 -7.32 20.66 -11.25
C GLU A 178 -5.83 20.56 -11.59
N TYR A 179 -5.48 20.54 -12.87
CA TYR A 179 -4.10 20.44 -13.34
C TYR A 179 -3.39 21.80 -13.19
N LEU A 180 -2.80 22.06 -12.03
CA LEU A 180 -2.31 23.40 -11.66
C LEU A 180 -0.86 23.66 -12.03
N TYR A 181 -0.07 22.63 -12.36
CA TYR A 181 1.34 22.79 -12.73
C TYR A 181 1.83 21.69 -13.67
N THR A 182 3.05 21.84 -14.14
CA THR A 182 3.78 20.86 -14.96
C THR A 182 5.13 20.57 -14.33
N ASP A 183 5.49 19.33 -14.28
CA ASP A 183 6.66 18.75 -13.65
C ASP A 183 7.30 17.70 -14.56
N VAL A 184 8.57 17.36 -14.35
CA VAL A 184 9.28 16.28 -15.07
C VAL A 184 9.56 15.15 -14.07
N GLU A 185 9.04 13.96 -14.34
CA GLU A 185 9.27 12.80 -13.47
C GLU A 185 10.63 12.13 -13.79
N LEU A 186 11.40 11.81 -12.73
CA LEU A 186 12.68 11.11 -12.86
C LEU A 186 12.58 9.60 -12.64
N ASP A 187 11.54 9.11 -11.96
CA ASP A 187 11.37 7.68 -11.70
C ASP A 187 10.54 7.02 -12.81
N HIS A 188 11.20 6.31 -13.71
CA HIS A 188 10.61 5.61 -14.85
C HIS A 188 10.29 4.15 -14.57
N ARG A 189 10.44 3.66 -13.32
CA ARG A 189 10.08 2.29 -12.96
C ARG A 189 8.59 2.05 -13.13
N SER A 190 8.22 0.79 -13.47
CA SER A 190 6.82 0.39 -13.57
C SER A 190 6.13 0.36 -12.20
N SER A 191 4.80 0.47 -12.17
CA SER A 191 4.02 0.36 -10.93
C SER A 191 4.28 -0.97 -10.21
N GLY A 192 4.48 -2.06 -10.96
CA GLY A 192 4.81 -3.37 -10.40
C GLY A 192 6.16 -3.45 -9.69
N GLU A 193 7.12 -2.61 -10.04
CA GLU A 193 8.41 -2.51 -9.33
C GLU A 193 8.28 -1.62 -8.08
N LYS A 194 7.57 -0.49 -8.19
CA LYS A 194 7.35 0.44 -7.08
C LYS A 194 6.60 -0.20 -5.90
N ILE A 195 5.70 -1.13 -6.17
CA ILE A 195 4.87 -1.80 -5.16
C ILE A 195 5.69 -2.57 -4.10
N PHE A 196 6.94 -2.93 -4.39
CA PHE A 196 7.84 -3.65 -3.49
C PHE A 196 8.85 -2.75 -2.75
N ASP A 197 8.81 -1.43 -2.95
CA ASP A 197 9.77 -0.51 -2.33
C ASP A 197 9.76 -0.59 -0.78
N TYR A 198 8.59 -0.86 -0.18
CA TYR A 198 8.46 -0.97 1.28
C TYR A 198 9.15 -2.20 1.88
N CYS A 199 9.42 -3.25 1.11
CA CYS A 199 10.12 -4.46 1.57
C CYS A 199 11.54 -4.57 1.01
N ASP A 200 12.03 -3.61 0.23
CA ASP A 200 13.42 -3.59 -0.26
C ASP A 200 14.39 -3.33 0.90
N PRO A 201 15.37 -4.22 1.16
CA PRO A 201 16.32 -4.05 2.26
C PRO A 201 17.10 -2.73 2.25
N LYS A 202 17.33 -2.12 1.07
CA LYS A 202 17.99 -0.80 0.98
C LYS A 202 17.17 0.32 1.61
N ASN A 203 15.86 0.17 1.72
CA ASN A 203 14.92 1.13 2.29
C ASN A 203 14.59 0.85 3.77
N ALA A 204 15.16 -0.19 4.38
CA ALA A 204 14.79 -0.67 5.71
C ALA A 204 14.85 0.42 6.81
N ASP A 205 15.86 1.30 6.79
CA ASP A 205 15.98 2.38 7.79
C ASP A 205 14.89 3.43 7.60
N SER A 206 14.58 3.82 6.36
CA SER A 206 13.48 4.75 6.04
C SER A 206 12.13 4.14 6.42
N GLN A 207 11.92 2.85 6.15
CA GLN A 207 10.69 2.14 6.50
C GLN A 207 10.47 2.07 8.02
N ARG A 208 11.53 1.89 8.83
CA ARG A 208 11.42 1.94 10.31
C ARG A 208 11.03 3.33 10.80
N GLU A 209 11.54 4.39 10.20
CA GLU A 209 11.13 5.76 10.54
C GLU A 209 9.66 6.00 10.18
N MET A 210 9.19 5.54 9.01
CA MET A 210 7.79 5.63 8.58
C MET A 210 6.87 4.85 9.52
N GLU A 211 7.24 3.60 9.88
CA GLU A 211 6.52 2.77 10.85
C GLU A 211 6.37 3.48 12.21
N ASP A 212 7.46 4.08 12.71
CA ASP A 212 7.47 4.77 13.98
C ASP A 212 6.58 6.03 13.97
N ALA A 213 6.63 6.82 12.90
CA ALA A 213 5.78 7.99 12.71
C ALA A 213 4.31 7.59 12.60
N CYS A 214 3.99 6.56 11.79
CA CYS A 214 2.64 6.02 11.67
C CYS A 214 2.11 5.50 13.01
N THR A 215 2.91 4.71 13.73
CA THR A 215 2.55 4.17 15.04
C THR A 215 2.28 5.29 16.05
N SER A 216 3.08 6.35 16.03
CA SER A 216 2.88 7.55 16.87
C SER A 216 1.56 8.24 16.53
N HIS A 217 1.24 8.39 15.25
CA HIS A 217 -0.04 8.93 14.80
C HIS A 217 -1.22 8.07 15.27
N LEU A 218 -1.16 6.74 15.08
CA LEU A 218 -2.22 5.83 15.53
C LEU A 218 -2.49 5.93 17.04
N LYS A 219 -1.43 6.14 17.84
CA LYS A 219 -1.56 6.39 19.29
C LYS A 219 -2.29 7.70 19.56
N ARG A 220 -1.94 8.79 18.87
CA ARG A 220 -2.55 10.12 19.04
C ARG A 220 -4.04 10.11 18.69
N ILE A 221 -4.43 9.45 17.59
CA ILE A 221 -5.84 9.37 17.16
C ILE A 221 -6.65 8.26 17.84
N GLY A 222 -6.02 7.45 18.71
CA GLY A 222 -6.69 6.37 19.44
C GLY A 222 -6.96 5.11 18.64
N ALA A 223 -6.24 4.89 17.51
CA ALA A 223 -6.36 3.71 16.65
C ALA A 223 -5.27 2.65 16.89
N TYR A 224 -4.33 2.89 17.80
CA TYR A 224 -3.26 1.96 18.14
C TYR A 224 -3.82 0.72 18.84
N LEU A 225 -3.34 -0.45 18.44
CA LEU A 225 -3.64 -1.73 19.07
C LEU A 225 -2.42 -2.22 19.86
N ALA A 226 -2.58 -2.38 21.18
CA ALA A 226 -1.48 -2.83 22.04
C ALA A 226 -1.11 -4.30 21.79
N PRO A 227 0.17 -4.69 21.90
CA PRO A 227 0.57 -6.10 21.82
C PRO A 227 -0.20 -6.95 22.86
N GLY A 228 -0.51 -8.20 22.49
CA GLY A 228 -1.13 -9.16 23.40
C GLY A 228 -2.65 -9.05 23.56
N ASP A 229 -3.31 -8.04 23.00
CA ASP A 229 -4.78 -7.93 22.98
C ASP A 229 -5.35 -8.73 21.81
N TYR A 230 -5.43 -10.05 21.97
CA TYR A 230 -5.96 -10.98 20.97
C TYR A 230 -7.02 -11.89 21.60
N ARG A 231 -7.95 -12.33 20.75
CA ARG A 231 -8.90 -13.40 21.11
C ARG A 231 -8.22 -14.75 20.85
N ASP A 232 -8.27 -15.63 21.83
CA ASP A 232 -7.85 -17.00 21.67
C ASP A 232 -8.89 -17.79 20.87
N LEU A 233 -8.42 -18.78 20.11
CA LEU A 233 -9.23 -19.66 19.28
C LEU A 233 -9.26 -21.07 19.86
N ASP A 234 -10.42 -21.69 19.82
CA ASP A 234 -10.60 -23.12 20.06
C ASP A 234 -10.77 -23.81 18.69
N PHE A 235 -9.72 -24.50 18.25
CA PHE A 235 -9.74 -25.21 16.97
C PHE A 235 -10.56 -26.49 16.97
N ASP A 236 -11.03 -26.95 18.12
CA ASP A 236 -11.83 -28.17 18.28
C ASP A 236 -13.34 -27.86 18.48
N GLU A 237 -13.71 -26.58 18.49
CA GLU A 237 -15.12 -26.15 18.65
C GLU A 237 -16.03 -26.68 17.55
N GLN A 238 -15.51 -26.87 16.32
CA GLN A 238 -16.29 -27.31 15.16
C GLN A 238 -15.62 -28.49 14.45
N GLN A 239 -16.45 -29.37 13.87
CA GLN A 239 -15.99 -30.49 13.04
C GLN A 239 -15.94 -30.08 11.57
N PHE A 240 -14.92 -30.56 10.83
CA PHE A 240 -14.71 -30.31 9.43
C PHE A 240 -14.46 -31.62 8.67
N PRO A 241 -14.82 -31.70 7.38
CA PRO A 241 -14.61 -32.91 6.58
C PRO A 241 -13.12 -33.25 6.38
N VAL A 242 -12.28 -32.22 6.30
CA VAL A 242 -10.81 -32.32 6.19
C VAL A 242 -10.13 -31.24 7.03
N GLU A 243 -8.84 -31.42 7.32
CA GLU A 243 -8.07 -30.45 8.08
C GLU A 243 -7.81 -29.17 7.27
N ALA A 244 -7.47 -29.33 5.99
CA ALA A 244 -7.11 -28.21 5.12
C ALA A 244 -7.84 -28.26 3.79
N THR A 245 -8.20 -27.09 3.26
CA THR A 245 -8.65 -26.89 1.90
C THR A 245 -7.73 -25.87 1.21
N VAL A 246 -7.18 -26.24 0.06
CA VAL A 246 -6.58 -25.24 -0.81
C VAL A 246 -7.67 -24.61 -1.68
N VAL A 247 -7.62 -23.30 -1.86
CA VAL A 247 -8.60 -22.55 -2.67
C VAL A 247 -7.86 -21.90 -3.84
N ILE A 248 -8.30 -22.19 -5.06
CA ILE A 248 -7.79 -21.58 -6.29
C ILE A 248 -8.96 -20.92 -7.04
N PRO A 249 -9.13 -19.59 -6.97
CA PRO A 249 -9.99 -18.87 -7.91
C PRO A 249 -9.29 -18.78 -9.26
N VAL A 250 -10.02 -19.02 -10.36
CA VAL A 250 -9.44 -19.00 -11.71
C VAL A 250 -10.38 -18.40 -12.74
N LEU A 251 -9.79 -17.67 -13.69
CA LEU A 251 -10.45 -17.19 -14.92
C LEU A 251 -9.42 -17.17 -16.04
N ASN A 252 -9.64 -18.02 -17.08
CA ASN A 252 -8.82 -18.06 -18.30
C ASN A 252 -7.31 -18.23 -18.00
N ARG A 253 -6.92 -19.39 -17.46
CA ARG A 253 -5.53 -19.75 -17.12
C ARG A 253 -5.10 -21.12 -17.68
N LYS A 254 -5.60 -21.48 -18.87
CA LYS A 254 -5.31 -22.76 -19.53
C LYS A 254 -3.84 -23.16 -19.53
N ARG A 255 -2.94 -22.19 -19.69
CA ARG A 255 -1.49 -22.42 -19.81
C ARG A 255 -0.85 -22.91 -18.51
N VAL A 256 -1.36 -22.49 -17.35
CA VAL A 256 -0.68 -22.59 -16.05
C VAL A 256 -1.47 -23.30 -14.95
N ILE A 257 -2.80 -23.41 -15.10
CA ILE A 257 -3.68 -23.97 -14.05
C ILE A 257 -3.33 -25.42 -13.69
N LYS A 258 -2.86 -26.20 -14.65
CA LYS A 258 -2.46 -27.58 -14.41
C LYS A 258 -1.30 -27.66 -13.41
N ASP A 259 -0.28 -26.84 -13.60
CA ASP A 259 0.89 -26.83 -12.71
C ASP A 259 0.49 -26.41 -11.29
N ALA A 260 -0.40 -25.40 -11.15
CA ALA A 260 -0.93 -24.97 -9.87
C ALA A 260 -1.62 -26.12 -9.14
N ILE A 261 -2.57 -26.82 -9.80
CA ILE A 261 -3.30 -27.96 -9.23
C ILE A 261 -2.34 -29.09 -8.88
N GLU A 262 -1.42 -29.48 -9.76
CA GLU A 262 -0.46 -30.56 -9.52
C GLU A 262 0.47 -30.24 -8.35
N SER A 263 0.87 -28.96 -8.16
CA SER A 263 1.69 -28.55 -7.01
C SER A 263 0.96 -28.74 -5.67
N VAL A 264 -0.37 -28.61 -5.67
CA VAL A 264 -1.20 -28.93 -4.50
C VAL A 264 -1.31 -30.44 -4.28
N LEU A 265 -1.57 -31.20 -5.35
CA LEU A 265 -1.72 -32.67 -5.24
C LEU A 265 -0.45 -33.38 -4.80
N MET A 266 0.73 -32.79 -5.03
CA MET A 266 2.03 -33.31 -4.57
C MET A 266 2.32 -33.04 -3.09
N GLN A 267 1.47 -32.33 -2.36
CA GLN A 267 1.69 -32.02 -0.95
C GLN A 267 1.67 -33.30 -0.09
N LYS A 268 2.58 -33.37 0.89
CA LYS A 268 2.74 -34.47 1.83
C LYS A 268 2.30 -34.01 3.21
N THR A 269 1.21 -34.59 3.71
CA THR A 269 0.61 -34.27 5.00
C THR A 269 0.27 -35.55 5.76
N ASP A 270 0.21 -35.49 7.09
CA ASP A 270 -0.33 -36.51 7.97
C ASP A 270 -1.83 -36.34 8.27
N PHE A 271 -2.45 -35.33 7.65
CA PHE A 271 -3.86 -35.02 7.73
C PHE A 271 -4.51 -35.04 6.32
N ALA A 272 -5.84 -35.18 6.32
CA ALA A 272 -6.62 -35.09 5.08
C ALA A 272 -6.76 -33.65 4.59
N PHE A 273 -6.64 -33.46 3.28
CA PHE A 273 -6.89 -32.18 2.62
C PHE A 273 -7.60 -32.36 1.28
N ASN A 274 -8.22 -31.30 0.81
CA ASN A 274 -8.79 -31.21 -0.53
C ASN A 274 -8.43 -29.88 -1.20
N LEU A 275 -8.82 -29.75 -2.47
CA LEU A 275 -8.61 -28.57 -3.31
C LEU A 275 -9.94 -28.15 -3.92
N ILE A 276 -10.37 -26.92 -3.66
CA ILE A 276 -11.53 -26.32 -4.30
C ILE A 276 -11.05 -25.31 -5.34
N VAL A 277 -11.31 -25.61 -6.61
CA VAL A 277 -11.03 -24.72 -7.74
C VAL A 277 -12.34 -24.05 -8.14
N VAL A 278 -12.40 -22.73 -8.03
CA VAL A 278 -13.57 -21.95 -8.45
C VAL A 278 -13.27 -21.35 -9.83
N ASP A 279 -13.80 -21.97 -10.87
CA ASP A 279 -13.68 -21.51 -12.25
C ASP A 279 -14.76 -20.46 -12.55
N ASN A 280 -14.35 -19.20 -12.55
CA ASN A 280 -15.25 -18.07 -12.75
C ASN A 280 -15.62 -17.87 -14.24
N HIS A 281 -16.17 -18.90 -14.86
CA HIS A 281 -16.62 -18.92 -16.26
C HIS A 281 -15.49 -18.80 -17.30
N SER A 282 -14.43 -19.58 -17.16
CA SER A 282 -13.36 -19.63 -18.16
C SER A 282 -13.86 -20.12 -19.53
N THR A 283 -13.32 -19.55 -20.59
CA THR A 283 -13.71 -19.82 -21.98
C THR A 283 -12.55 -20.29 -22.87
N ASP A 284 -11.36 -20.42 -22.31
CA ASP A 284 -10.11 -20.74 -23.05
C ASP A 284 -9.72 -22.23 -23.01
N GLY A 285 -10.51 -23.09 -22.34
CA GLY A 285 -10.21 -24.49 -22.10
C GLY A 285 -9.63 -24.78 -20.70
N THR A 286 -9.64 -23.79 -19.80
CA THR A 286 -9.24 -23.95 -18.39
C THR A 286 -10.14 -24.95 -17.68
N GLY A 287 -11.47 -24.84 -17.84
CA GLY A 287 -12.48 -25.69 -17.19
C GLY A 287 -12.32 -27.17 -17.54
N GLU A 288 -12.05 -27.49 -18.82
CA GLU A 288 -11.82 -28.85 -19.26
C GLU A 288 -10.60 -29.49 -18.58
N ILE A 289 -9.52 -28.74 -18.37
CA ILE A 289 -8.33 -29.22 -17.65
C ILE A 289 -8.66 -29.54 -16.20
N ILE A 290 -9.42 -28.64 -15.53
CA ILE A 290 -9.84 -28.84 -14.15
C ILE A 290 -10.73 -30.08 -14.03
N ASP A 291 -11.69 -30.26 -14.94
CA ASP A 291 -12.57 -31.44 -15.00
C ASP A 291 -11.82 -32.76 -15.18
N GLU A 292 -10.78 -32.77 -16.02
CA GLU A 292 -9.92 -33.94 -16.20
C GLU A 292 -9.17 -34.29 -14.91
N LEU A 293 -8.61 -33.31 -14.22
CA LEU A 293 -7.90 -33.50 -12.95
C LEU A 293 -8.85 -33.92 -11.82
N ALA A 294 -10.06 -33.36 -11.76
CA ALA A 294 -11.08 -33.75 -10.78
C ALA A 294 -11.59 -35.19 -10.97
N LYS A 295 -11.64 -35.69 -12.22
CA LYS A 295 -11.94 -37.10 -12.52
C LYS A 295 -10.79 -38.04 -12.09
N ALA A 296 -9.55 -37.56 -12.17
CA ALA A 296 -8.35 -38.35 -11.84
C ALA A 296 -8.06 -38.41 -10.33
N ASP A 297 -8.35 -37.34 -9.59
CA ASP A 297 -8.08 -37.25 -8.16
C ASP A 297 -9.30 -36.68 -7.39
N PRO A 298 -9.92 -37.47 -6.49
CA PRO A 298 -11.14 -37.07 -5.79
C PRO A 298 -10.92 -35.90 -4.79
N ARG A 299 -9.70 -35.50 -4.52
CA ARG A 299 -9.39 -34.32 -3.72
C ARG A 299 -9.71 -33.02 -4.47
N VAL A 300 -9.73 -33.04 -5.80
CA VAL A 300 -10.02 -31.85 -6.64
C VAL A 300 -11.54 -31.69 -6.76
N ILE A 301 -12.01 -30.55 -6.32
CA ILE A 301 -13.42 -30.15 -6.38
C ILE A 301 -13.51 -28.96 -7.35
N HIS A 302 -14.13 -29.18 -8.50
CA HIS A 302 -14.38 -28.14 -9.49
C HIS A 302 -15.74 -27.47 -9.23
N ILE A 303 -15.76 -26.15 -9.09
CA ILE A 303 -16.97 -25.35 -8.92
C ILE A 303 -17.01 -24.29 -10.03
N VAL A 304 -18.07 -24.29 -10.82
CA VAL A 304 -18.45 -23.18 -11.69
C VAL A 304 -19.64 -22.48 -11.03
N PRO A 305 -19.52 -21.17 -10.67
CA PRO A 305 -20.60 -20.45 -10.01
C PRO A 305 -21.87 -20.37 -10.85
N ASP A 306 -23.05 -20.39 -10.20
CA ASP A 306 -24.34 -20.16 -10.89
C ASP A 306 -24.61 -18.66 -11.18
N ARG A 307 -23.64 -17.77 -10.84
CA ARG A 307 -23.72 -16.32 -10.93
C ARG A 307 -22.47 -15.76 -11.62
N ASP A 308 -22.60 -14.63 -12.29
CA ASP A 308 -21.57 -13.98 -13.12
C ASP A 308 -20.98 -12.69 -12.53
N ASP A 309 -21.34 -12.34 -11.28
CA ASP A 309 -20.90 -11.11 -10.61
C ASP A 309 -19.80 -11.32 -9.56
N LEU A 310 -19.12 -12.47 -9.58
CA LEU A 310 -18.05 -12.75 -8.64
C LEU A 310 -16.73 -12.12 -9.08
N GLY A 311 -16.11 -11.36 -8.16
CA GLY A 311 -14.69 -11.08 -8.20
C GLY A 311 -13.88 -12.19 -7.53
N ILE A 312 -12.57 -11.98 -7.39
CA ILE A 312 -11.67 -12.92 -6.69
C ILE A 312 -12.18 -13.21 -5.27
N GLY A 313 -12.54 -12.15 -4.50
CA GLY A 313 -13.09 -12.30 -3.16
C GLY A 313 -14.40 -13.06 -3.10
N GLY A 314 -15.25 -12.91 -4.13
CA GLY A 314 -16.49 -13.68 -4.26
C GLY A 314 -16.24 -15.17 -4.50
N CYS A 315 -15.27 -15.52 -5.34
CA CYS A 315 -14.86 -16.90 -5.59
C CYS A 315 -14.30 -17.55 -4.31
N TRP A 316 -13.50 -16.82 -3.55
CA TRP A 316 -13.03 -17.26 -2.24
C TRP A 316 -14.17 -17.53 -1.27
N ASN A 317 -15.13 -16.59 -1.17
CA ASN A 317 -16.31 -16.75 -0.31
C ASN A 317 -17.12 -18.00 -0.69
N LEU A 318 -17.28 -18.25 -2.00
CA LEU A 318 -17.97 -19.43 -2.47
C LEU A 318 -17.27 -20.72 -2.02
N ALA A 319 -15.94 -20.80 -2.20
CA ALA A 319 -15.16 -21.97 -1.81
C ALA A 319 -15.17 -22.20 -0.29
N ILE A 320 -14.98 -21.15 0.51
CA ILE A 320 -14.86 -21.29 1.97
C ILE A 320 -16.23 -21.56 2.63
N ASN A 321 -17.33 -21.08 2.04
CA ASN A 321 -18.67 -21.39 2.54
C ASN A 321 -19.20 -22.73 2.03
N ASP A 322 -18.51 -23.43 1.12
CA ASP A 322 -18.86 -24.80 0.72
C ASP A 322 -18.74 -25.77 1.91
N GLU A 323 -19.66 -26.72 2.03
CA GLU A 323 -19.68 -27.72 3.13
C GLU A 323 -18.46 -28.64 3.13
N ARG A 324 -17.80 -28.80 1.99
CA ARG A 324 -16.57 -29.61 1.81
C ARG A 324 -15.30 -28.88 2.24
N CYS A 325 -15.38 -27.57 2.55
CA CYS A 325 -14.21 -26.80 2.99
C CYS A 325 -13.74 -27.26 4.37
N GLY A 326 -12.42 -27.38 4.52
CA GLY A 326 -11.74 -27.83 5.74
C GLY A 326 -11.67 -26.79 6.85
N LYS A 327 -11.05 -27.20 7.97
CA LYS A 327 -10.82 -26.36 9.16
C LYS A 327 -10.00 -25.11 8.81
N PHE A 328 -9.01 -25.25 7.95
CA PHE A 328 -8.15 -24.16 7.46
C PHE A 328 -8.25 -24.08 5.94
N ALA A 329 -8.34 -22.86 5.42
CA ALA A 329 -8.37 -22.60 4.00
C ALA A 329 -7.10 -21.84 3.58
N ILE A 330 -6.35 -22.37 2.61
CA ILE A 330 -5.07 -21.86 2.16
C ILE A 330 -5.20 -21.42 0.68
N GLY A 331 -4.76 -20.22 0.36
CA GLY A 331 -4.78 -19.71 -1.01
C GLY A 331 -3.61 -20.19 -1.85
N LEU A 332 -3.92 -20.39 -3.14
CA LEU A 332 -2.93 -20.44 -4.19
C LEU A 332 -3.49 -19.70 -5.40
N ASP A 333 -2.74 -18.74 -5.94
CA ASP A 333 -3.14 -18.08 -7.16
C ASP A 333 -3.04 -19.04 -8.35
N SER A 334 -3.92 -18.92 -9.32
CA SER A 334 -4.10 -19.91 -10.40
C SER A 334 -2.91 -20.01 -11.36
N ASP A 335 -1.98 -19.08 -11.28
CA ASP A 335 -0.72 -19.02 -12.04
C ASP A 335 0.53 -19.29 -11.19
N ASP A 336 0.39 -19.53 -9.88
CA ASP A 336 1.46 -19.84 -8.96
C ASP A 336 1.59 -21.33 -8.66
N VAL A 337 2.69 -21.73 -7.98
CA VAL A 337 2.89 -23.08 -7.52
C VAL A 337 3.45 -23.09 -6.10
N TYR A 338 3.09 -24.11 -5.29
CA TYR A 338 3.73 -24.29 -3.99
C TYR A 338 5.20 -24.66 -4.15
N ALA A 339 6.07 -24.06 -3.34
CA ALA A 339 7.50 -24.15 -3.47
C ALA A 339 8.05 -25.54 -3.07
N THR A 340 7.40 -26.24 -2.13
CA THR A 340 7.83 -27.54 -1.62
C THR A 340 6.66 -28.48 -1.34
N PRO A 341 6.87 -29.78 -1.28
CA PRO A 341 5.84 -30.73 -0.85
C PRO A 341 5.42 -30.61 0.62
N ALA A 342 6.12 -29.80 1.42
CA ALA A 342 5.81 -29.56 2.84
C ALA A 342 5.05 -28.26 3.10
N THR A 343 4.80 -27.45 2.06
CA THR A 343 4.18 -26.12 2.21
C THR A 343 2.89 -26.18 3.03
N LEU A 344 1.97 -27.09 2.68
CA LEU A 344 0.68 -27.21 3.36
C LEU A 344 0.86 -27.59 4.83
N ALA A 345 1.70 -28.60 5.12
CA ALA A 345 1.97 -29.03 6.50
C ALA A 345 2.59 -27.92 7.35
N THR A 346 3.53 -27.16 6.77
CA THR A 346 4.19 -26.04 7.45
C THR A 346 3.19 -24.92 7.77
N MET A 347 2.35 -24.54 6.83
CA MET A 347 1.33 -23.50 7.04
C MET A 347 0.31 -23.91 8.13
N ILE A 348 -0.13 -25.17 8.15
CA ILE A 348 -1.06 -25.66 9.16
C ILE A 348 -0.41 -25.73 10.56
N ALA A 349 0.83 -26.18 10.66
CA ALA A 349 1.55 -26.22 11.93
C ALA A 349 1.66 -24.82 12.57
N GLU A 350 1.82 -23.77 11.78
CA GLU A 350 1.91 -22.39 12.29
C GLU A 350 0.58 -21.90 12.91
N PHE A 351 -0.60 -22.34 12.42
CA PHE A 351 -1.88 -22.04 13.07
C PHE A 351 -1.92 -22.53 14.51
N TYR A 352 -1.53 -23.79 14.72
CA TYR A 352 -1.55 -24.40 16.06
C TYR A 352 -0.47 -23.81 16.97
N LYS A 353 0.72 -23.55 16.44
CA LYS A 353 1.83 -22.98 17.20
C LYS A 353 1.49 -21.59 17.75
N GLU A 354 0.91 -20.71 16.92
CA GLU A 354 0.65 -19.31 17.26
C GLU A 354 -0.78 -19.07 17.76
N ASN A 355 -1.68 -20.06 17.71
CA ASN A 355 -3.12 -19.88 17.89
C ASN A 355 -3.66 -18.75 16.99
N ALA A 356 -3.29 -18.80 15.72
CA ALA A 356 -3.54 -17.74 14.75
C ALA A 356 -4.86 -17.94 14.00
N ALA A 357 -5.54 -16.85 13.61
CA ALA A 357 -6.70 -16.89 12.72
C ALA A 357 -6.31 -16.74 11.23
N MET A 358 -5.13 -16.26 10.97
CA MET A 358 -4.53 -16.10 9.65
C MET A 358 -3.06 -16.47 9.72
N VAL A 359 -2.55 -17.13 8.70
CA VAL A 359 -1.12 -17.40 8.52
C VAL A 359 -0.70 -16.87 7.15
N CYS A 360 0.41 -16.15 7.11
CA CYS A 360 1.01 -15.68 5.87
C CYS A 360 2.39 -16.31 5.70
N GLY A 361 2.66 -16.78 4.49
CA GLY A 361 3.97 -17.30 4.11
C GLY A 361 4.88 -16.26 3.46
N THR A 362 6.01 -16.74 3.00
CA THR A 362 6.98 -16.05 2.17
C THR A 362 6.88 -16.59 0.75
N TYR A 363 7.06 -15.76 -0.25
CA TYR A 363 7.07 -16.19 -1.63
C TYR A 363 8.32 -15.73 -2.37
N LYS A 364 8.63 -16.43 -3.45
CA LYS A 364 9.71 -16.10 -4.34
C LYS A 364 9.16 -15.72 -5.71
N VAL A 365 9.58 -14.57 -6.21
CA VAL A 365 9.20 -14.10 -7.56
C VAL A 365 10.01 -14.86 -8.61
N THR A 366 9.32 -15.46 -9.57
CA THR A 366 9.92 -16.26 -10.64
C THR A 366 9.33 -15.91 -12.01
N ASP A 367 10.01 -16.30 -13.08
CA ASP A 367 9.42 -16.40 -14.40
C ASP A 367 8.49 -17.65 -14.51
N VAL A 368 7.92 -17.89 -15.68
CA VAL A 368 7.02 -19.05 -15.92
C VAL A 368 7.73 -20.39 -15.79
N ASP A 369 9.04 -20.43 -15.98
CA ASP A 369 9.89 -21.62 -15.90
C ASP A 369 10.49 -21.81 -14.49
N LEU A 370 10.01 -21.05 -13.51
CA LEU A 370 10.41 -21.06 -12.10
C LEU A 370 11.85 -20.58 -11.83
N ASN A 371 12.47 -19.88 -12.77
CA ASN A 371 13.73 -19.18 -12.51
C ASN A 371 13.46 -17.93 -11.68
N GLU A 372 14.26 -17.71 -10.63
CA GLU A 372 14.14 -16.53 -9.78
C GLU A 372 14.44 -15.25 -10.57
N ILE A 373 13.57 -14.24 -10.43
CA ILE A 373 13.73 -12.91 -11.01
C ILE A 373 13.59 -11.84 -9.94
N ALA A 374 14.09 -10.63 -10.20
CA ALA A 374 13.92 -9.51 -9.26
C ALA A 374 12.43 -9.23 -8.97
N PRO A 375 12.09 -8.88 -7.74
CA PRO A 375 12.95 -8.61 -6.59
C PRO A 375 13.44 -9.87 -5.80
N GLY A 376 13.14 -11.08 -6.23
CA GLY A 376 13.55 -12.31 -5.57
C GLY A 376 12.57 -12.74 -4.47
N VAL A 377 13.06 -12.95 -3.26
CA VAL A 377 12.26 -13.41 -2.12
C VAL A 377 11.56 -12.22 -1.46
N ILE A 378 10.25 -12.34 -1.23
CA ILE A 378 9.41 -11.38 -0.51
C ILE A 378 8.93 -12.05 0.77
N ASP A 379 9.50 -11.65 1.89
CA ASP A 379 9.32 -12.31 3.19
C ASP A 379 8.54 -11.48 4.23
N HIS A 380 8.31 -10.19 3.94
CA HIS A 380 7.59 -9.29 4.84
C HIS A 380 8.16 -9.22 6.27
N HIS A 381 9.49 -9.13 6.38
CA HIS A 381 10.18 -8.99 7.67
C HIS A 381 9.83 -7.69 8.43
N GLU A 382 9.16 -6.74 7.79
CA GLU A 382 8.57 -5.58 8.46
C GLU A 382 7.43 -5.96 9.44
N TRP A 383 6.86 -7.17 9.33
CA TRP A 383 5.89 -7.67 10.30
C TRP A 383 6.61 -8.13 11.56
N THR A 384 6.33 -7.49 12.68
CA THR A 384 6.81 -7.92 14.02
C THR A 384 5.65 -8.31 14.92
N ALA A 385 5.91 -9.16 15.91
CA ALA A 385 4.92 -9.57 16.91
C ALA A 385 4.41 -8.38 17.75
N GLU A 386 5.26 -7.37 17.96
CA GLU A 386 4.96 -6.19 18.77
C GLU A 386 4.11 -5.18 18.03
N ASN A 387 4.37 -4.94 16.73
CA ASN A 387 3.77 -3.82 16.00
C ASN A 387 3.20 -4.18 14.62
N GLY A 388 3.36 -5.40 14.16
CA GLY A 388 2.97 -5.81 12.80
C GLY A 388 1.54 -5.43 12.44
N ARG A 389 0.57 -5.62 13.34
CA ARG A 389 -0.83 -5.24 13.10
C ARG A 389 -1.08 -3.73 13.00
N ASN A 390 -0.22 -2.90 13.58
CA ASN A 390 -0.28 -1.44 13.39
C ASN A 390 0.45 -1.04 12.11
N ASN A 391 1.63 -1.62 11.87
CA ASN A 391 2.40 -1.41 10.65
C ASN A 391 1.64 -1.87 9.38
N ALA A 392 0.74 -2.84 9.50
CA ALA A 392 -0.15 -3.26 8.41
C ALA A 392 -1.02 -2.12 7.82
N LEU A 393 -1.25 -1.03 8.55
CA LEU A 393 -1.90 0.17 8.03
C LEU A 393 -0.98 1.07 7.19
N HIS A 394 0.33 0.93 7.38
CA HIS A 394 1.34 1.70 6.65
C HIS A 394 1.77 0.97 5.36
N VAL A 395 1.97 -0.35 5.42
CA VAL A 395 2.41 -1.16 4.27
C VAL A 395 1.25 -1.60 3.38
N ASN A 396 1.56 -2.07 2.16
CA ASN A 396 0.55 -2.34 1.14
C ASN A 396 0.04 -3.79 1.10
N GLY A 397 0.46 -4.69 2.00
CA GLY A 397 0.04 -6.09 1.96
C GLY A 397 0.40 -6.88 3.21
N PHE A 398 0.01 -8.14 3.21
CA PHE A 398 0.33 -9.12 4.27
C PHE A 398 1.27 -10.22 3.80
N GLY A 399 1.59 -10.28 2.51
CA GLY A 399 2.35 -11.36 1.90
C GLY A 399 1.49 -12.53 1.45
N GLY A 400 2.15 -13.56 0.94
CA GLY A 400 1.52 -14.78 0.43
C GLY A 400 2.41 -16.02 0.60
N PRO A 401 1.87 -17.23 0.50
CA PRO A 401 0.43 -17.54 0.44
C PRO A 401 -0.28 -17.17 1.74
N ARG A 402 -1.59 -16.90 1.65
CA ARG A 402 -2.43 -16.58 2.80
C ARG A 402 -3.32 -17.77 3.16
N ALA A 403 -3.42 -18.03 4.45
CA ALA A 403 -4.27 -19.07 4.98
C ALA A 403 -5.13 -18.53 6.13
N PHE A 404 -6.33 -19.09 6.30
CA PHE A 404 -7.32 -18.60 7.25
C PHE A 404 -7.96 -19.75 8.03
N TYR A 405 -8.22 -19.52 9.31
CA TYR A 405 -9.13 -20.37 10.08
C TYR A 405 -10.57 -20.17 9.59
N THR A 406 -11.18 -21.22 9.03
CA THR A 406 -12.45 -21.16 8.32
C THR A 406 -13.59 -20.50 9.11
N PRO A 407 -13.82 -20.78 10.42
CA PRO A 407 -14.88 -20.12 11.17
C PRO A 407 -14.72 -18.61 11.27
N VAL A 408 -13.50 -18.11 11.46
CA VAL A 408 -13.22 -16.65 11.50
C VAL A 408 -13.44 -16.05 10.12
N TYR A 409 -12.99 -16.72 9.06
CA TYR A 409 -13.24 -16.26 7.70
C TYR A 409 -14.75 -16.19 7.38
N ARG A 410 -15.51 -17.24 7.67
CA ARG A 410 -16.96 -17.30 7.44
C ARG A 410 -17.72 -16.19 8.18
N ALA A 411 -17.27 -15.83 9.38
CA ALA A 411 -17.86 -14.73 10.15
C ALA A 411 -17.61 -13.33 9.52
N ILE A 412 -16.57 -13.18 8.71
CA ILE A 412 -16.16 -11.91 8.11
C ILE A 412 -16.56 -11.84 6.63
N ASN A 413 -16.17 -12.84 5.85
CA ASN A 413 -16.14 -12.91 4.38
C ASN A 413 -15.30 -11.81 3.73
N LEU A 414 -14.72 -12.11 2.56
CA LEU A 414 -14.00 -11.14 1.74
C LEU A 414 -14.96 -10.16 1.04
N PRO A 415 -14.54 -8.91 0.79
CA PRO A 415 -15.22 -8.07 -0.19
C PRO A 415 -15.25 -8.78 -1.56
N ASN A 416 -16.41 -8.74 -2.23
CA ASN A 416 -16.53 -9.29 -3.58
C ASN A 416 -15.90 -8.36 -4.62
N THR A 417 -14.58 -8.30 -4.64
CA THR A 417 -13.77 -7.47 -5.55
C THR A 417 -12.62 -8.27 -6.15
N CYS A 418 -11.93 -7.70 -7.13
CA CYS A 418 -10.75 -8.28 -7.75
C CYS A 418 -9.44 -7.64 -7.28
N TYR A 419 -9.48 -6.75 -6.28
CA TYR A 419 -8.30 -6.09 -5.74
C TYR A 419 -8.53 -5.63 -4.31
N GLY A 420 -7.54 -5.86 -3.44
CA GLY A 420 -7.53 -5.42 -2.05
C GLY A 420 -8.46 -6.20 -1.09
N GLU A 421 -9.12 -7.26 -1.57
CA GLU A 421 -9.98 -8.15 -0.78
C GLU A 421 -9.21 -8.85 0.32
N ASP A 422 -8.03 -9.34 -0.01
CA ASP A 422 -7.09 -10.00 0.89
C ASP A 422 -6.56 -9.04 1.96
N TYR A 423 -6.21 -7.82 1.56
CA TYR A 423 -5.76 -6.77 2.46
C TYR A 423 -6.87 -6.37 3.46
N ALA A 424 -8.11 -6.24 2.98
CA ALA A 424 -9.27 -5.97 3.84
C ALA A 424 -9.46 -7.08 4.89
N MET A 425 -9.32 -8.35 4.49
CA MET A 425 -9.41 -9.50 5.41
C MET A 425 -8.25 -9.48 6.41
N GLY A 426 -7.02 -9.29 5.96
CA GLY A 426 -5.84 -9.24 6.82
C GLY A 426 -5.96 -8.16 7.90
N LEU A 427 -6.36 -6.94 7.54
CA LEU A 427 -6.61 -5.87 8.50
C LEU A 427 -7.72 -6.25 9.49
N ARG A 428 -8.83 -6.80 9.01
CA ARG A 428 -9.97 -7.17 9.85
C ARG A 428 -9.62 -8.30 10.83
N VAL A 429 -8.88 -9.32 10.37
CA VAL A 429 -8.41 -10.43 11.22
C VAL A 429 -7.40 -9.92 12.25
N SER A 430 -6.37 -9.17 11.81
CA SER A 430 -5.29 -8.69 12.69
C SER A 430 -5.77 -7.74 13.79
N ARG A 431 -6.97 -7.17 13.67
CA ARG A 431 -7.57 -6.34 14.73
C ARG A 431 -7.87 -7.13 15.99
N ASP A 432 -8.34 -8.37 15.85
CA ASP A 432 -8.86 -9.16 16.96
C ASP A 432 -8.07 -10.46 17.21
N TYR A 433 -7.33 -10.96 16.20
CA TYR A 433 -6.68 -12.27 16.24
C TYR A 433 -5.21 -12.19 15.87
N ARG A 434 -4.46 -13.24 16.24
CA ARG A 434 -3.06 -13.38 15.84
C ARG A 434 -2.93 -13.69 14.36
N VAL A 435 -1.87 -13.18 13.75
CA VAL A 435 -1.42 -13.53 12.40
C VAL A 435 -0.08 -14.23 12.53
N GLY A 436 -0.03 -15.51 12.19
CA GLY A 436 1.19 -16.31 12.15
C GLY A 436 2.00 -16.03 10.89
N ARG A 437 3.31 -16.24 10.95
CA ARG A 437 4.24 -15.98 9.84
C ARG A 437 5.13 -17.19 9.59
N VAL A 438 5.22 -17.58 8.32
CA VAL A 438 6.18 -18.61 7.85
C VAL A 438 7.24 -17.91 7.00
N TRP A 439 8.49 -17.93 7.49
CA TRP A 439 9.60 -17.20 6.86
C TRP A 439 10.28 -18.00 5.74
N ASP A 440 10.06 -19.31 5.68
CA ASP A 440 10.50 -20.14 4.55
C ASP A 440 9.65 -19.85 3.32
N VAL A 441 10.23 -20.03 2.13
CA VAL A 441 9.52 -19.82 0.86
C VAL A 441 8.45 -20.90 0.68
N MET A 442 7.20 -20.47 0.68
CA MET A 442 6.02 -21.33 0.56
C MET A 442 5.46 -21.40 -0.87
N THR A 443 5.64 -20.34 -1.67
CA THR A 443 5.08 -20.23 -3.02
C THR A 443 6.11 -19.64 -3.97
N CYS A 444 6.13 -20.10 -5.23
CA CYS A 444 6.76 -19.42 -6.35
C CYS A 444 5.71 -18.62 -7.09
N ALA A 445 5.81 -17.29 -6.97
CA ALA A 445 4.92 -16.33 -7.63
C ALA A 445 5.44 -16.07 -9.05
N ARG A 446 4.71 -16.58 -10.05
CA ARG A 446 5.13 -16.50 -11.46
C ARG A 446 4.74 -15.15 -12.06
N ARG A 447 5.73 -14.45 -12.65
CA ARG A 447 5.52 -13.20 -13.38
C ARG A 447 5.56 -13.42 -14.87
N TRP A 448 4.54 -12.90 -15.56
CA TRP A 448 4.36 -12.95 -16.99
C TRP A 448 3.42 -11.82 -17.47
N ASP A 449 3.30 -11.65 -18.80
CA ASP A 449 2.58 -10.50 -19.37
C ASP A 449 1.08 -10.44 -19.02
N ASP A 450 0.46 -11.57 -18.68
CA ASP A 450 -0.96 -11.68 -18.35
C ASP A 450 -1.28 -11.55 -16.85
N ASN A 451 -0.30 -11.19 -15.99
CA ASN A 451 -0.60 -10.92 -14.58
C ASN A 451 -1.54 -9.72 -14.44
N THR A 452 -2.49 -9.82 -13.52
CA THR A 452 -3.55 -8.81 -13.32
C THR A 452 -3.01 -7.45 -12.87
N ASP A 453 -1.85 -7.43 -12.23
CA ASP A 453 -1.16 -6.25 -11.70
C ASP A 453 0.01 -5.76 -12.59
N ALA A 454 0.21 -6.38 -13.76
CA ALA A 454 1.23 -5.93 -14.71
C ALA A 454 0.75 -4.70 -15.49
N ASN A 455 1.56 -3.64 -15.51
CA ASN A 455 1.37 -2.44 -16.35
C ASN A 455 -0.03 -1.79 -16.23
N LEU A 456 -0.46 -1.49 -15.00
CA LEU A 456 -1.69 -0.75 -14.77
C LEU A 456 -1.60 0.67 -15.37
N ASP A 457 -2.69 1.15 -15.98
CA ASP A 457 -2.81 2.57 -16.28
C ASP A 457 -3.03 3.40 -15.01
N ILE A 458 -2.76 4.70 -15.08
CA ILE A 458 -2.84 5.59 -13.91
C ILE A 458 -4.24 5.64 -13.30
N ASP A 459 -5.30 5.55 -14.11
CA ASP A 459 -6.68 5.61 -13.62
C ASP A 459 -7.01 4.37 -12.78
N LYS A 460 -6.58 3.19 -13.23
CA LYS A 460 -6.76 1.93 -12.50
C LYS A 460 -5.86 1.86 -11.25
N GLU A 461 -4.63 2.32 -11.34
CA GLU A 461 -3.74 2.44 -10.18
C GLU A 461 -4.34 3.36 -9.11
N ASN A 462 -4.82 4.52 -9.50
CA ASN A 462 -5.50 5.48 -8.62
C ASN A 462 -6.79 4.91 -8.01
N ALA A 463 -7.60 4.21 -8.80
CA ALA A 463 -8.80 3.54 -8.30
C ALA A 463 -8.46 2.47 -7.24
N ASN A 464 -7.44 1.65 -7.48
CA ASN A 464 -6.94 0.64 -6.56
C ASN A 464 -6.42 1.27 -5.26
N ASN A 465 -5.62 2.32 -5.36
CA ASN A 465 -5.07 3.05 -4.22
C ASN A 465 -6.17 3.73 -3.40
N THR A 466 -7.13 4.39 -4.06
CA THR A 466 -8.31 4.99 -3.42
C THR A 466 -9.10 3.94 -2.63
N TYR A 467 -9.30 2.75 -3.21
CA TYR A 467 -10.01 1.67 -2.54
C TYR A 467 -9.25 1.13 -1.31
N LYS A 468 -7.94 0.89 -1.42
CA LYS A 468 -7.11 0.47 -0.26
C LYS A 468 -7.09 1.53 0.85
N ASP A 469 -6.99 2.81 0.50
CA ASP A 469 -7.07 3.89 1.50
C ASP A 469 -8.45 3.97 2.16
N ARG A 470 -9.53 3.63 1.42
CA ARG A 470 -10.87 3.48 1.97
C ARG A 470 -10.97 2.32 2.96
N ILE A 471 -10.38 1.16 2.64
CA ILE A 471 -10.30 0.01 3.54
C ILE A 471 -9.57 0.41 4.84
N ARG A 472 -8.40 1.06 4.73
CA ARG A 472 -7.65 1.57 5.89
C ARG A 472 -8.47 2.58 6.71
N THR A 473 -9.22 3.46 6.04
CA THR A 473 -10.09 4.45 6.70
C THR A 473 -11.15 3.75 7.56
N TRP A 474 -11.79 2.69 7.05
CA TRP A 474 -12.75 1.92 7.82
C TRP A 474 -12.08 1.18 8.98
N GLU A 475 -10.90 0.63 8.76
CA GLU A 475 -10.15 -0.05 9.82
C GLU A 475 -9.72 0.91 10.93
N VAL A 476 -9.19 2.10 10.60
CA VAL A 476 -8.85 3.14 11.59
C VAL A 476 -10.07 3.51 12.45
N LYS A 477 -11.22 3.75 11.81
CA LYS A 477 -12.47 4.03 12.52
C LYS A 477 -12.89 2.89 13.46
N ALA A 478 -12.77 1.64 12.98
CA ALA A 478 -13.11 0.45 13.76
C ALA A 478 -12.19 0.27 14.99
N ARG A 479 -10.88 0.54 14.83
CA ARG A 479 -9.90 0.50 15.94
C ARG A 479 -10.18 1.58 16.98
N ILE A 480 -10.51 2.79 16.56
CA ILE A 480 -10.92 3.88 17.47
C ILE A 480 -12.15 3.47 18.28
N LEU A 481 -13.16 2.87 17.62
CA LEU A 481 -14.37 2.39 18.29
C LEU A 481 -14.05 1.24 19.26
N LYS A 482 -13.23 0.25 18.85
CA LYS A 482 -12.79 -0.83 19.73
C LYS A 482 -12.13 -0.27 21.00
N ASN A 483 -11.17 0.64 20.84
CA ASN A 483 -10.42 1.20 21.97
C ASN A 483 -11.28 2.08 22.90
N LYS A 484 -12.32 2.75 22.36
CA LYS A 484 -13.29 3.49 23.19
C LYS A 484 -14.17 2.58 24.01
N ASN A 485 -14.57 1.43 23.45
CA ASN A 485 -15.47 0.47 24.14
C ASN A 485 -14.75 -0.44 25.13
N SER A 486 -13.41 -0.51 25.06
CA SER A 486 -12.57 -1.29 25.99
C SER A 486 -12.16 -0.53 27.25
N LYS A 487 -12.48 0.78 27.32
CA LYS A 487 -12.29 1.66 28.50
C LYS A 487 -13.56 1.71 29.36
#